data_6de763f9747a1720f7bf116cde2d9607
#
_entry.id   6de763f9747a1720f7bf116cde2d9607
#
_cell.length_a   1.000
_cell.length_b   1.000
_cell.length_c   1.000
_cell.angle_alpha   90.00
_cell.angle_beta   90.00
_cell.angle_gamma   90.00
#
_symmetry.space_group_name_H-M   'P 1'
#
loop_
_entity.id
_entity.type
_entity.pdbx_description
1 polymer ?
#
loop_
_entity_poly.entity_id
_entity_poly.type
_entity_poly.pdbx_seq_one_letter_code
_entity_poly.pdbx_strand_id
1 'polypeptide(L)'
;MMVSTWTVLDNRLGDSQKDTSWQENRFFLLKIKVLLLLGRLEDAFAEIDGKAAVGWSNSKQTTAIVYTCVLLALVRCSVEARTIHDLFSGYLALSNEKTITDEILQHLAKADAAAQEEWFQFAERMTQARIDHIVSNKYRKAYARAAEVLGGYMEALILNDRKDQAVEFLRLNRNQKYNRFSAFRAEIQRVTGRSPLLAGL
;
A
#
# COMPACT_ATOMS: atom_id res chain seq x y z
N MET A 1 24.55 42.27 29.11
CA MET A 1 23.81 41.63 27.99
C MET A 1 23.65 40.16 28.37
N MET A 2 22.53 39.81 29.05
CA MET A 2 22.24 38.42 29.45
C MET A 2 21.41 37.80 28.31
N VAL A 3 22.02 36.94 27.49
CA VAL A 3 21.30 36.12 26.52
C VAL A 3 20.65 35.00 27.33
N SER A 4 19.32 34.92 27.25
CA SER A 4 18.51 34.07 28.10
C SER A 4 18.82 32.59 27.84
N THR A 5 19.19 31.90 28.91
CA THR A 5 19.40 30.44 28.98
C THR A 5 18.19 29.60 28.54
N TRP A 6 17.03 30.21 28.39
CA TRP A 6 15.78 29.56 27.97
C TRP A 6 15.74 29.17 26.47
N THR A 7 16.38 29.97 25.60
CA THR A 7 16.40 29.71 24.15
C THR A 7 17.22 28.45 23.78
N VAL A 8 18.19 28.10 24.62
CA VAL A 8 19.04 26.90 24.40
C VAL A 8 18.33 25.63 24.87
N LEU A 9 17.47 25.72 25.88
CA LEU A 9 16.68 24.60 26.39
C LEU A 9 15.54 24.23 25.43
N ASP A 10 14.85 25.21 24.84
CA ASP A 10 13.78 24.97 23.86
C ASP A 10 14.31 24.29 22.57
N ASN A 11 15.50 24.67 22.11
CA ASN A 11 16.12 24.00 20.97
C ASN A 11 16.52 22.54 21.26
N ARG A 12 16.97 22.24 22.50
CA ARG A 12 17.31 20.85 22.89
C ARG A 12 16.08 19.96 23.08
N LEU A 13 14.96 20.50 23.56
CA LEU A 13 13.69 19.79 23.66
C LEU A 13 13.08 19.52 22.29
N GLY A 14 13.20 20.44 21.36
CA GLY A 14 12.75 20.25 19.98
C GLY A 14 13.52 19.15 19.23
N ASP A 15 14.83 19.06 19.44
CA ASP A 15 15.68 18.02 18.85
C ASP A 15 15.44 16.65 19.50
N SER A 16 15.18 16.59 20.80
CA SER A 16 14.84 15.35 21.52
C SER A 16 13.49 14.77 21.08
N GLN A 17 12.49 15.61 20.79
CA GLN A 17 11.20 15.15 20.28
C GLN A 17 11.28 14.64 18.83
N LYS A 18 12.15 15.21 18.00
CA LYS A 18 12.41 14.70 16.63
C LYS A 18 13.13 13.36 16.68
N ASP A 19 14.07 13.16 17.57
CA ASP A 19 14.80 11.91 17.73
C ASP A 19 13.91 10.77 18.22
N THR A 20 12.98 11.03 19.16
CA THR A 20 12.04 10.01 19.65
C THR A 20 11.07 9.57 18.57
N SER A 21 10.51 10.49 17.80
CA SER A 21 9.57 10.14 16.70
C SER A 21 10.25 9.33 15.58
N TRP A 22 11.55 9.57 15.35
CA TRP A 22 12.33 8.81 14.38
C TRP A 22 12.67 7.40 14.86
N GLN A 23 12.97 7.23 16.14
CA GLN A 23 13.20 5.94 16.77
C GLN A 23 11.91 5.11 16.83
N GLU A 24 10.79 5.71 17.22
CA GLU A 24 9.47 5.06 17.23
C GLU A 24 9.09 4.53 15.84
N ASN A 25 9.31 5.31 14.78
CA ASN A 25 9.06 4.88 13.40
C ASN A 25 9.96 3.71 12.96
N ARG A 26 11.22 3.68 13.39
CA ARG A 26 12.14 2.55 13.10
C ARG A 26 11.70 1.28 13.83
N PHE A 27 11.33 1.36 15.10
CA PHE A 27 10.82 0.22 15.87
C PHE A 27 9.53 -0.33 15.28
N PHE A 28 8.63 0.54 14.86
CA PHE A 28 7.38 0.14 14.24
C PHE A 28 7.62 -0.59 12.91
N LEU A 29 8.48 -0.06 12.05
CA LEU A 29 8.86 -0.72 10.80
C LEU A 29 9.54 -2.07 11.03
N LEU A 30 10.43 -2.15 12.04
CA LEU A 30 11.08 -3.40 12.42
C LEU A 30 10.07 -4.43 12.93
N LYS A 31 9.11 -4.03 13.78
CA LYS A 31 8.02 -4.89 14.24
C LYS A 31 7.26 -5.50 13.07
N ILE A 32 6.87 -4.67 12.10
CA ILE A 32 6.15 -5.14 10.90
C ILE A 32 7.01 -6.14 10.10
N LYS A 33 8.28 -5.84 9.86
CA LYS A 33 9.18 -6.76 9.15
C LYS A 33 9.28 -8.12 9.87
N VAL A 34 9.41 -8.11 11.20
CA VAL A 34 9.46 -9.35 12.00
C VAL A 34 8.16 -10.13 11.88
N LEU A 35 7.00 -9.48 11.95
CA LEU A 35 5.71 -10.16 11.77
C LEU A 35 5.59 -10.80 10.38
N LEU A 36 6.01 -10.09 9.33
CA LEU A 36 6.00 -10.62 7.96
C LEU A 36 6.96 -11.82 7.80
N LEU A 37 8.17 -11.75 8.39
CA LEU A 37 9.12 -12.85 8.39
C LEU A 37 8.63 -14.09 9.15
N LEU A 38 7.81 -13.89 10.17
CA LEU A 38 7.16 -14.98 10.90
C LEU A 38 5.90 -15.52 10.20
N GLY A 39 5.52 -15.00 9.05
CA GLY A 39 4.30 -15.36 8.34
C GLY A 39 3.01 -14.86 9.00
N ARG A 40 3.12 -13.93 9.98
CA ARG A 40 1.99 -13.39 10.74
C ARG A 40 1.39 -12.17 10.02
N LEU A 41 0.82 -12.41 8.83
CA LEU A 41 0.31 -11.35 7.97
C LEU A 41 -0.86 -10.59 8.61
N GLU A 42 -1.79 -11.32 9.25
CA GLU A 42 -2.95 -10.72 9.93
C GLU A 42 -2.54 -9.79 11.07
N ASP A 43 -1.56 -10.20 11.86
CA ASP A 43 -1.04 -9.34 12.93
C ASP A 43 -0.31 -8.10 12.36
N ALA A 44 0.36 -8.25 11.22
CA ALA A 44 1.02 -7.14 10.56
C ALA A 44 0.03 -6.09 10.07
N PHE A 45 -1.10 -6.46 9.48
CA PHE A 45 -2.10 -5.47 9.07
C PHE A 45 -2.97 -4.96 10.22
N ALA A 46 -3.18 -5.76 11.29
CA ALA A 46 -3.86 -5.30 12.51
C ALA A 46 -3.10 -4.17 13.24
N GLU A 47 -1.78 -4.13 13.10
CA GLU A 47 -0.95 -3.04 13.64
C GLU A 47 -1.11 -1.73 12.86
N ILE A 48 -1.75 -1.73 11.71
CA ILE A 48 -1.89 -0.55 10.86
C ILE A 48 -3.20 0.16 11.16
N ASP A 49 -3.13 1.48 11.39
CA ASP A 49 -4.34 2.30 11.46
C ASP A 49 -5.10 2.20 10.14
N GLY A 50 -6.29 1.60 10.19
CA GLY A 50 -7.15 1.41 9.03
C GLY A 50 -7.59 2.70 8.33
N LYS A 51 -7.33 3.88 8.94
CA LYS A 51 -7.53 5.20 8.33
C LYS A 51 -6.32 5.69 7.56
N ALA A 52 -5.15 5.08 7.71
CA ALA A 52 -3.94 5.49 7.01
C ALA A 52 -4.04 5.16 5.51
N ALA A 53 -3.87 6.16 4.66
CA ALA A 53 -3.76 5.93 3.22
C ALA A 53 -2.43 5.28 2.87
N VAL A 54 -2.41 4.37 1.90
CA VAL A 54 -1.17 3.82 1.31
C VAL A 54 -0.33 4.96 0.77
N GLY A 55 0.80 5.25 1.40
CA GLY A 55 1.54 6.50 1.19
C GLY A 55 3.04 6.32 0.99
N TRP A 56 3.73 7.46 0.87
CA TRP A 56 5.12 7.59 0.43
C TRP A 56 6.08 8.07 1.51
N SER A 57 5.57 8.53 2.66
CA SER A 57 6.41 8.91 3.81
C SER A 57 6.79 7.68 4.61
N ASN A 58 7.87 7.74 5.38
CA ASN A 58 8.36 6.62 6.18
C ASN A 58 7.28 6.00 7.08
N SER A 59 6.41 6.80 7.68
CA SER A 59 5.28 6.31 8.50
C SER A 59 4.20 5.59 7.68
N LYS A 60 4.05 5.96 6.41
CA LYS A 60 3.08 5.36 5.47
C LYS A 60 3.70 4.25 4.62
N GLN A 61 5.02 4.11 4.60
CA GLN A 61 5.73 3.04 3.91
C GLN A 61 5.37 1.68 4.49
N THR A 62 5.26 1.58 5.81
CA THR A 62 4.85 0.35 6.50
C THR A 62 3.48 -0.12 6.04
N THR A 63 2.51 0.81 5.95
CA THR A 63 1.17 0.52 5.42
C THR A 63 1.23 0.00 3.98
N ALA A 64 2.06 0.62 3.13
CA ALA A 64 2.24 0.21 1.75
C ALA A 64 2.87 -1.20 1.64
N ILE A 65 3.84 -1.52 2.49
CA ILE A 65 4.46 -2.84 2.54
C ILE A 65 3.42 -3.91 2.92
N VAL A 66 2.67 -3.70 3.99
CA VAL A 66 1.65 -4.67 4.42
C VAL A 66 0.56 -4.81 3.38
N TYR A 67 0.10 -3.70 2.80
CA TYR A 67 -0.89 -3.70 1.71
C TYR A 67 -0.41 -4.57 0.52
N THR A 68 0.82 -4.38 0.06
CA THR A 68 1.34 -5.15 -1.07
C THR A 68 1.56 -6.63 -0.72
N CYS A 69 1.96 -6.93 0.52
CA CYS A 69 2.05 -8.30 1.00
C CYS A 69 0.68 -8.99 1.03
N VAL A 70 -0.37 -8.29 1.48
CA VAL A 70 -1.75 -8.80 1.43
C VAL A 70 -2.19 -9.10 0.01
N LEU A 71 -1.93 -8.19 -0.95
CA LEU A 71 -2.25 -8.44 -2.36
C LEU A 71 -1.50 -9.65 -2.92
N LEU A 72 -0.21 -9.82 -2.60
CA LEU A 72 0.57 -10.98 -3.01
C LEU A 72 0.03 -12.29 -2.42
N ALA A 73 -0.38 -12.28 -1.17
CA ALA A 73 -1.01 -13.44 -0.54
C ALA A 73 -2.33 -13.81 -1.22
N LEU A 74 -3.17 -12.80 -1.52
CA LEU A 74 -4.45 -12.99 -2.24
C LEU A 74 -4.27 -13.58 -3.63
N VAL A 75 -3.21 -13.24 -4.35
CA VAL A 75 -2.92 -13.78 -5.69
C VAL A 75 -2.04 -15.03 -5.66
N ARG A 76 -1.71 -15.54 -4.47
CA ARG A 76 -0.81 -16.69 -4.29
C ARG A 76 0.51 -16.52 -5.05
N CYS A 77 1.02 -15.29 -5.08
CA CYS A 77 2.23 -14.89 -5.81
C CYS A 77 2.19 -15.22 -7.32
N SER A 78 1.01 -15.22 -7.93
CA SER A 78 0.86 -15.45 -9.37
C SER A 78 1.67 -14.44 -10.19
N VAL A 79 2.43 -14.92 -11.16
CA VAL A 79 3.23 -14.09 -12.08
C VAL A 79 2.38 -13.24 -13.04
N GLU A 80 1.09 -13.58 -13.19
CA GLU A 80 0.15 -12.83 -14.02
C GLU A 80 -0.27 -11.49 -13.40
N ALA A 81 -0.14 -11.37 -12.07
CA ALA A 81 -0.46 -10.16 -11.32
C ALA A 81 0.62 -9.08 -11.47
N ARG A 82 0.82 -8.57 -12.68
CA ARG A 82 1.91 -7.63 -13.01
C ARG A 82 1.88 -6.36 -12.20
N THR A 83 0.69 -5.77 -12.02
CA THR A 83 0.58 -4.52 -11.25
C THR A 83 0.94 -4.73 -9.78
N ILE A 84 0.55 -5.87 -9.20
CA ILE A 84 0.92 -6.22 -7.82
C ILE A 84 2.44 -6.41 -7.70
N HIS A 85 3.07 -7.09 -8.65
CA HIS A 85 4.53 -7.25 -8.64
C HIS A 85 5.28 -5.94 -8.82
N ASP A 86 4.77 -5.03 -9.66
CA ASP A 86 5.35 -3.68 -9.82
C ASP A 86 5.23 -2.88 -8.51
N LEU A 87 4.08 -2.93 -7.83
CA LEU A 87 3.87 -2.32 -6.53
C LEU A 87 4.81 -2.90 -5.48
N PHE A 88 4.93 -4.22 -5.40
CA PHE A 88 5.82 -4.90 -4.48
C PHE A 88 7.27 -4.46 -4.68
N SER A 89 7.74 -4.47 -5.91
CA SER A 89 9.09 -4.02 -6.27
C SER A 89 9.32 -2.55 -5.90
N GLY A 90 8.31 -1.69 -6.11
CA GLY A 90 8.39 -0.27 -5.79
C GLY A 90 8.45 0.02 -4.29
N TYR A 91 7.81 -0.79 -3.44
CA TYR A 91 7.75 -0.55 -2.00
C TYR A 91 8.77 -1.35 -1.19
N LEU A 92 9.09 -2.57 -1.58
CA LEU A 92 10.00 -3.43 -0.82
C LEU A 92 11.44 -3.41 -1.32
N ALA A 93 11.67 -3.20 -2.61
CA ALA A 93 13.02 -3.14 -3.18
C ALA A 93 13.83 -1.89 -2.72
N LEU A 94 13.20 -0.94 -2.04
CA LEU A 94 13.87 0.19 -1.39
C LEU A 94 14.64 -0.21 -0.12
N SER A 95 14.43 -1.42 0.41
CA SER A 95 15.31 -2.00 1.40
C SER A 95 16.33 -2.88 0.65
N ASN A 96 17.62 -2.60 0.82
CA ASN A 96 18.74 -3.39 0.25
C ASN A 96 18.80 -4.86 0.77
N GLU A 97 17.72 -5.42 1.24
CA GLU A 97 17.62 -6.71 1.92
C GLU A 97 16.85 -7.71 1.04
N LYS A 98 17.47 -8.10 -0.08
CA LYS A 98 16.92 -9.11 -1.00
C LYS A 98 16.51 -10.41 -0.28
N THR A 99 17.32 -10.85 0.67
CA THR A 99 17.07 -12.07 1.45
C THR A 99 15.77 -12.00 2.24
N ILE A 100 15.51 -10.88 2.92
CA ILE A 100 14.27 -10.68 3.70
C ILE A 100 13.06 -10.69 2.77
N THR A 101 13.16 -10.08 1.60
CA THR A 101 12.10 -10.09 0.59
C THR A 101 11.78 -11.51 0.13
N ASP A 102 12.81 -12.32 -0.18
CA ASP A 102 12.62 -13.70 -0.62
C ASP A 102 12.00 -14.58 0.48
N GLU A 103 12.36 -14.38 1.74
CA GLU A 103 11.77 -15.08 2.88
C GLU A 103 10.29 -14.70 3.08
N ILE A 104 9.95 -13.42 3.01
CA ILE A 104 8.55 -12.96 3.07
C ILE A 104 7.74 -13.61 1.94
N LEU A 105 8.25 -13.62 0.71
CA LEU A 105 7.57 -14.24 -0.43
C LEU A 105 7.34 -15.74 -0.22
N GLN A 106 8.30 -16.47 0.37
CA GLN A 106 8.12 -17.88 0.69
C GLN A 106 7.01 -18.13 1.73
N HIS A 107 6.87 -17.25 2.73
CA HIS A 107 5.78 -17.33 3.70
C HIS A 107 4.44 -17.01 3.06
N LEU A 108 4.36 -15.97 2.22
CA LEU A 108 3.13 -15.61 1.51
C LEU A 108 2.64 -16.72 0.57
N ALA A 109 3.56 -17.43 -0.08
CA ALA A 109 3.22 -18.56 -0.94
C ALA A 109 2.59 -19.75 -0.18
N LYS A 110 2.85 -19.84 1.13
CA LYS A 110 2.30 -20.87 2.04
C LYS A 110 1.07 -20.40 2.83
N ALA A 111 0.70 -19.12 2.71
CA ALA A 111 -0.38 -18.53 3.49
C ALA A 111 -1.72 -19.25 3.21
N ASP A 112 -2.48 -19.51 4.26
CA ASP A 112 -3.79 -20.15 4.17
C ASP A 112 -4.84 -19.21 3.56
N ALA A 113 -5.72 -19.78 2.76
CA ALA A 113 -6.81 -19.05 2.12
C ALA A 113 -7.97 -18.70 3.08
N ALA A 114 -7.94 -19.17 4.34
CA ALA A 114 -9.06 -19.05 5.27
C ALA A 114 -9.37 -17.60 5.69
N ALA A 115 -8.36 -16.72 5.71
CA ALA A 115 -8.51 -15.30 6.07
C ALA A 115 -8.80 -14.39 4.87
N GLN A 116 -9.12 -14.94 3.70
CA GLN A 116 -9.21 -14.17 2.45
C GLN A 116 -10.21 -13.02 2.49
N GLU A 117 -11.37 -13.18 3.11
CA GLU A 117 -12.40 -12.13 3.10
C GLU A 117 -11.96 -10.89 3.89
N GLU A 118 -11.33 -11.06 5.04
CA GLU A 118 -10.76 -9.93 5.81
C GLU A 118 -9.65 -9.22 5.03
N TRP A 119 -8.82 -9.98 4.31
CA TRP A 119 -7.77 -9.43 3.47
C TRP A 119 -8.33 -8.65 2.28
N PHE A 120 -9.41 -9.13 1.64
CA PHE A 120 -10.09 -8.38 0.59
C PHE A 120 -10.67 -7.08 1.13
N GLN A 121 -11.34 -7.11 2.27
CA GLN A 121 -11.88 -5.91 2.91
C GLN A 121 -10.78 -4.92 3.32
N PHE A 122 -9.66 -5.41 3.84
CA PHE A 122 -8.50 -4.58 4.13
C PHE A 122 -7.94 -3.94 2.86
N ALA A 123 -7.71 -4.74 1.81
CA ALA A 123 -7.17 -4.27 0.53
C ALA A 123 -8.11 -3.25 -0.13
N GLU A 124 -9.43 -3.47 -0.10
CA GLU A 124 -10.42 -2.52 -0.62
C GLU A 124 -10.37 -1.19 0.10
N ARG A 125 -10.41 -1.21 1.45
CA ARG A 125 -10.32 0.00 2.28
C ARG A 125 -9.04 0.80 1.98
N MET A 126 -7.89 0.11 1.92
CA MET A 126 -6.61 0.77 1.66
C MET A 126 -6.53 1.35 0.26
N THR A 127 -7.02 0.61 -0.75
CA THR A 127 -7.09 1.07 -2.14
C THR A 127 -7.98 2.31 -2.24
N GLN A 128 -9.20 2.25 -1.71
CA GLN A 128 -10.14 3.36 -1.79
C GLN A 128 -9.62 4.58 -1.03
N ALA A 129 -9.08 4.40 0.17
CA ALA A 129 -8.48 5.49 0.95
C ALA A 129 -7.33 6.17 0.19
N ARG A 130 -6.51 5.39 -0.51
CA ARG A 130 -5.41 5.94 -1.33
C ARG A 130 -5.92 6.73 -2.52
N ILE A 131 -6.90 6.20 -3.25
CA ILE A 131 -7.51 6.88 -4.40
C ILE A 131 -8.15 8.18 -3.92
N ASP A 132 -8.94 8.13 -2.86
CA ASP A 132 -9.64 9.29 -2.31
C ASP A 132 -8.66 10.38 -1.87
N HIS A 133 -7.61 10.00 -1.15
CA HIS A 133 -6.59 10.95 -0.71
C HIS A 133 -5.90 11.66 -1.88
N ILE A 134 -5.58 10.93 -2.94
CA ILE A 134 -4.86 11.49 -4.09
C ILE A 134 -5.80 12.31 -5.00
N VAL A 135 -6.93 11.71 -5.38
CA VAL A 135 -7.77 12.27 -6.45
C VAL A 135 -8.62 13.41 -5.93
N SER A 136 -9.24 13.27 -4.73
CA SER A 136 -10.05 14.34 -4.12
C SER A 136 -9.22 15.58 -3.80
N ASN A 137 -7.96 15.41 -3.39
CA ASN A 137 -7.03 16.52 -3.14
C ASN A 137 -6.34 17.03 -4.42
N LYS A 138 -6.68 16.48 -5.59
CA LYS A 138 -6.15 16.89 -6.90
C LYS A 138 -4.63 16.80 -7.01
N TYR A 139 -4.00 15.82 -6.36
CA TYR A 139 -2.56 15.56 -6.45
C TYR A 139 -2.21 14.90 -7.78
N ARG A 140 -2.31 15.66 -8.90
CA ARG A 140 -2.19 15.15 -10.28
C ARG A 140 -0.91 14.34 -10.52
N LYS A 141 0.24 14.77 -9.94
CA LYS A 141 1.52 14.06 -10.07
C LYS A 141 1.50 12.65 -9.44
N ALA A 142 0.51 12.35 -8.62
CA ALA A 142 0.35 11.05 -7.95
C ALA A 142 -0.79 10.20 -8.55
N TYR A 143 -1.48 10.64 -9.61
CA TYR A 143 -2.59 9.90 -10.21
C TYR A 143 -2.18 8.52 -10.73
N ALA A 144 -0.97 8.40 -11.31
CA ALA A 144 -0.43 7.11 -11.71
C ALA A 144 -0.40 6.12 -10.55
N ARG A 145 0.03 6.58 -9.36
CA ARG A 145 0.11 5.77 -8.15
C ARG A 145 -1.27 5.35 -7.60
N ALA A 146 -2.28 6.21 -7.73
CA ALA A 146 -3.65 5.87 -7.38
C ALA A 146 -4.23 4.82 -8.35
N ALA A 147 -3.91 4.92 -9.63
CA ALA A 147 -4.30 3.93 -10.64
C ALA A 147 -3.59 2.58 -10.45
N GLU A 148 -2.32 2.58 -10.03
CA GLU A 148 -1.56 1.36 -9.73
C GLU A 148 -2.16 0.56 -8.57
N VAL A 149 -2.53 1.21 -7.45
CA VAL A 149 -3.18 0.49 -6.34
C VAL A 149 -4.57 -0.01 -6.73
N LEU A 150 -5.32 0.75 -7.55
CA LEU A 150 -6.59 0.29 -8.12
C LEU A 150 -6.38 -0.95 -8.97
N GLY A 151 -5.43 -0.92 -9.90
CA GLY A 151 -5.09 -2.06 -10.76
C GLY A 151 -4.68 -3.30 -9.97
N GLY A 152 -3.82 -3.14 -8.97
CA GLY A 152 -3.39 -4.25 -8.11
C GLY A 152 -4.56 -4.90 -7.36
N TYR A 153 -5.47 -4.10 -6.78
CA TYR A 153 -6.65 -4.65 -6.14
C TYR A 153 -7.57 -5.40 -7.13
N MET A 154 -7.76 -4.86 -8.34
CA MET A 154 -8.54 -5.51 -9.38
C MET A 154 -7.91 -6.83 -9.84
N GLU A 155 -6.57 -6.91 -9.99
CA GLU A 155 -5.88 -8.17 -10.28
C GLU A 155 -6.14 -9.23 -9.20
N ALA A 156 -6.09 -8.82 -7.92
CA ALA A 156 -6.41 -9.72 -6.81
C ALA A 156 -7.85 -10.24 -6.87
N LEU A 157 -8.81 -9.38 -7.21
CA LEU A 157 -10.21 -9.81 -7.40
C LEU A 157 -10.35 -10.83 -8.52
N ILE A 158 -9.74 -10.57 -9.70
CA ILE A 158 -9.87 -11.44 -10.88
C ILE A 158 -9.25 -12.82 -10.61
N LEU A 159 -8.06 -12.87 -10.01
CA LEU A 159 -7.40 -14.14 -9.70
C LEU A 159 -8.11 -14.96 -8.60
N ASN A 160 -9.10 -14.38 -7.95
CA ASN A 160 -9.97 -15.06 -6.98
C ASN A 160 -11.43 -15.21 -7.47
N ASP A 161 -11.64 -15.26 -8.79
CA ASP A 161 -12.95 -15.44 -9.42
C ASP A 161 -14.00 -14.36 -9.09
N ARG A 162 -13.53 -13.17 -8.66
CA ARG A 162 -14.39 -12.02 -8.30
C ARG A 162 -14.43 -10.96 -9.41
N LYS A 163 -14.52 -11.39 -10.67
CA LYS A 163 -14.49 -10.49 -11.82
C LYS A 163 -15.57 -9.42 -11.78
N ASP A 164 -16.79 -9.76 -11.37
CA ASP A 164 -17.90 -8.82 -11.30
C ASP A 164 -17.62 -7.70 -10.29
N GLN A 165 -16.98 -8.03 -9.16
CA GLN A 165 -16.56 -7.03 -8.17
C GLN A 165 -15.46 -6.13 -8.74
N ALA A 166 -14.52 -6.65 -9.51
CA ALA A 166 -13.49 -5.86 -10.17
C ALA A 166 -14.10 -4.86 -11.17
N VAL A 167 -15.07 -5.30 -11.99
CA VAL A 167 -15.80 -4.45 -12.94
C VAL A 167 -16.56 -3.34 -12.20
N GLU A 168 -17.26 -3.67 -11.12
CA GLU A 168 -18.02 -2.69 -10.34
C GLU A 168 -17.08 -1.69 -9.65
N PHE A 169 -15.96 -2.13 -9.11
CA PHE A 169 -14.96 -1.26 -8.48
C PHE A 169 -14.34 -0.30 -9.50
N LEU A 170 -14.07 -0.79 -10.72
CA LEU A 170 -13.60 0.03 -11.83
C LEU A 170 -14.67 1.07 -12.21
N ARG A 171 -15.93 0.66 -12.38
CA ARG A 171 -17.05 1.52 -12.74
C ARG A 171 -17.26 2.64 -11.70
N LEU A 172 -17.21 2.28 -10.41
CA LEU A 172 -17.33 3.24 -9.31
C LEU A 172 -16.25 4.32 -9.41
N ASN A 173 -15.00 3.94 -9.53
CA ASN A 173 -13.88 4.87 -9.49
C ASN A 173 -13.69 5.64 -10.81
N ARG A 174 -13.90 5.01 -11.97
CA ARG A 174 -13.67 5.64 -13.28
C ARG A 174 -14.87 6.45 -13.77
N ASN A 175 -16.09 5.91 -13.62
CA ASN A 175 -17.27 6.43 -14.30
C ASN A 175 -18.24 7.17 -13.38
N GLN A 176 -18.19 6.94 -12.07
CA GLN A 176 -19.07 7.59 -11.11
C GLN A 176 -18.31 8.62 -10.25
N LYS A 177 -17.52 8.17 -9.30
CA LYS A 177 -16.90 9.02 -8.29
C LYS A 177 -15.91 10.04 -8.89
N TYR A 178 -15.10 9.61 -9.84
CA TYR A 178 -14.04 10.43 -10.44
C TYR A 178 -14.21 10.66 -11.94
N ASN A 179 -15.45 10.64 -12.44
CA ASN A 179 -15.77 10.83 -13.86
C ASN A 179 -15.24 12.14 -14.43
N ARG A 180 -15.12 13.19 -13.61
CA ARG A 180 -14.64 14.54 -14.02
C ARG A 180 -13.12 14.65 -14.05
N PHE A 181 -12.39 13.65 -13.55
CA PHE A 181 -10.94 13.68 -13.45
C PHE A 181 -10.31 12.96 -14.66
N SER A 182 -10.32 13.61 -15.84
CA SER A 182 -9.84 13.01 -17.10
C SER A 182 -8.43 12.47 -17.02
N ALA A 183 -7.51 13.19 -16.37
CA ALA A 183 -6.13 12.73 -16.18
C ALA A 183 -6.04 11.45 -15.33
N PHE A 184 -6.87 11.31 -14.29
CA PHE A 184 -6.91 10.07 -13.50
C PHE A 184 -7.49 8.90 -14.31
N ARG A 185 -8.53 9.14 -15.11
CA ARG A 185 -9.09 8.12 -16.01
C ARG A 185 -8.07 7.64 -17.05
N ALA A 186 -7.23 8.55 -17.56
CA ALA A 186 -6.14 8.18 -18.48
C ALA A 186 -5.12 7.26 -17.80
N GLU A 187 -4.78 7.51 -16.52
CA GLU A 187 -3.89 6.63 -15.77
C GLU A 187 -4.54 5.26 -15.48
N ILE A 188 -5.84 5.22 -15.16
CA ILE A 188 -6.57 3.94 -15.04
C ILE A 188 -6.48 3.16 -16.36
N GLN A 189 -6.75 3.80 -17.50
CA GLN A 189 -6.67 3.14 -18.82
C GLN A 189 -5.25 2.64 -19.12
N ARG A 190 -4.22 3.39 -18.73
CA ARG A 190 -2.82 2.98 -18.87
C ARG A 190 -2.52 1.72 -18.07
N VAL A 191 -2.97 1.66 -16.80
CA VAL A 191 -2.76 0.50 -15.93
C VAL A 191 -3.53 -0.71 -16.42
N THR A 192 -4.81 -0.57 -16.73
CA THR A 192 -5.63 -1.68 -17.26
C THR A 192 -5.12 -2.22 -18.58
N GLY A 193 -4.62 -1.36 -19.48
CA GLY A 193 -4.05 -1.79 -20.77
C GLY A 193 -2.69 -2.50 -20.67
N ARG A 194 -1.97 -2.33 -19.55
CA ARG A 194 -0.66 -3.00 -19.31
C ARG A 194 -0.78 -4.37 -18.64
N SER A 195 -1.85 -4.60 -17.91
CA SER A 195 -2.09 -5.86 -17.21
C SER A 195 -2.88 -6.84 -18.11
N PRO A 196 -2.34 -8.04 -18.38
CA PRO A 196 -3.07 -9.06 -19.12
C PRO A 196 -4.39 -9.45 -18.47
N LEU A 197 -4.47 -9.43 -17.14
CA LEU A 197 -5.67 -9.75 -16.38
C LEU A 197 -6.77 -8.69 -16.54
N LEU A 198 -6.38 -7.43 -16.72
CA LEU A 198 -7.30 -6.29 -16.77
C LEU A 198 -7.63 -5.87 -18.21
N ALA A 199 -6.89 -6.38 -19.20
CA ALA A 199 -7.11 -6.10 -20.61
C ALA A 199 -8.45 -6.71 -21.05
N GLY A 200 -9.48 -5.89 -21.18
CA GLY A 200 -10.83 -6.33 -21.55
C GLY A 200 -11.92 -6.03 -20.50
N LEU A 201 -11.58 -5.25 -19.47
CA LEU A 201 -12.54 -4.67 -18.52
C LEU A 201 -13.08 -3.33 -18.98
#